data_8d9b2c6e0add3dc69a8c3eb4bb20b6cf
#
_entry.id   8d9b2c6e0add3dc69a8c3eb4bb20b6cf
#
_cell.length_a   1.000
_cell.length_b   1.000
_cell.length_c   1.000
_cell.angle_alpha   90.00
_cell.angle_beta   90.00
_cell.angle_gamma   90.00
#
_symmetry.space_group_name_H-M   'P 1'
#
loop_
_entity.id
_entity.type
_entity.pdbx_description
1 polymer ?
#
loop_
_entity_poly.entity_id
_entity_poly.type
_entity_poly.pdbx_seq_one_letter_code
_entity_poly.pdbx_strand_id
1 'polypeptide(L)'
;MKTQILDFTEDNGLVLCSKGSAAQNNYERLYISEVKKLNAHAVFFRRFFKTKQDIAAYKSEPVVCVFQEEDVPVNSPHHKEIHAALWSEGKIDVYIISGKARLDIYNARNPAEKVRENELSLENLKFTKDAVKALDKEHSAAHLFGTGTFWEQIENQNQINLDKSPYVHLINYLMKVRKGFNERSKKLEQETIDKILVLSILVKFLEEKKDSGTDRSTLDEIFSKYQVPSFVEAVENGKFLNVLGDLSTEFNGRIFDQ
;
A
#
# COMPACT_ATOMS: atom_id res chain seq x y z
N MET A 1 -10.07 -22.85 18.47
CA MET A 1 -9.56 -23.54 17.27
C MET A 1 -8.39 -22.73 16.76
N LYS A 2 -7.15 -23.25 16.80
CA LYS A 2 -6.01 -22.55 16.19
C LYS A 2 -6.24 -22.58 14.68
N THR A 3 -6.56 -21.45 14.09
CA THR A 3 -6.67 -21.32 12.65
C THR A 3 -5.26 -21.45 12.09
N GLN A 4 -4.94 -22.59 11.54
CA GLN A 4 -3.64 -22.83 10.91
C GLN A 4 -3.66 -22.06 9.58
N ILE A 5 -2.97 -20.93 9.58
CA ILE A 5 -2.82 -20.08 8.38
C ILE A 5 -1.58 -20.59 7.67
N LEU A 6 -1.77 -21.48 6.71
CA LEU A 6 -0.65 -22.20 6.13
C LEU A 6 0.21 -22.82 7.25
N ASP A 7 1.52 -22.83 7.11
CA ASP A 7 2.50 -23.24 8.13
C ASP A 7 3.10 -22.03 8.87
N PHE A 8 2.48 -20.85 8.78
CA PHE A 8 2.92 -19.66 9.50
C PHE A 8 2.72 -19.81 11.01
N THR A 9 3.76 -19.54 11.77
CA THR A 9 3.77 -19.59 13.22
C THR A 9 4.39 -18.32 13.82
N GLU A 10 4.15 -18.06 15.10
CA GLU A 10 4.76 -16.92 15.79
C GLU A 10 6.29 -17.01 15.77
N ASP A 11 6.84 -18.23 15.86
CA ASP A 11 8.29 -18.47 15.84
C ASP A 11 8.93 -18.12 14.48
N ASN A 12 8.22 -18.33 13.38
CA ASN A 12 8.74 -18.05 12.04
C ASN A 12 8.33 -16.69 11.47
N GLY A 13 7.70 -15.82 12.26
CA GLY A 13 7.43 -14.44 11.85
C GLY A 13 5.97 -14.04 11.77
N LEU A 14 5.02 -14.93 12.10
CA LEU A 14 3.60 -14.57 12.15
C LEU A 14 3.29 -13.76 13.40
N VAL A 15 2.62 -12.62 13.22
CA VAL A 15 2.11 -11.79 14.31
C VAL A 15 0.62 -11.61 14.16
N LEU A 16 -0.16 -12.04 15.16
CA LEU A 16 -1.61 -11.84 15.19
C LEU A 16 -1.95 -10.40 15.57
N CYS A 17 -2.76 -9.74 14.76
CA CYS A 17 -3.15 -8.33 14.98
C CYS A 17 -3.97 -8.14 16.27
N SER A 18 -4.68 -9.18 16.73
CA SER A 18 -5.44 -9.12 17.98
C SER A 18 -4.56 -9.12 19.23
N LYS A 19 -3.39 -9.75 19.18
CA LYS A 19 -2.51 -9.94 20.35
C LYS A 19 -1.30 -9.02 20.34
N GLY A 20 -0.68 -8.79 19.16
CA GLY A 20 0.56 -8.01 19.01
C GLY A 20 1.77 -8.50 19.82
N SER A 21 1.59 -9.56 20.64
CA SER A 21 2.57 -10.04 21.60
C SER A 21 3.81 -10.68 20.96
N ALA A 22 3.68 -11.19 19.73
CA ALA A 22 4.78 -11.79 18.98
C ALA A 22 5.60 -10.76 18.16
N ALA A 23 5.24 -9.47 18.22
CA ALA A 23 6.00 -8.41 17.55
C ALA A 23 7.35 -8.20 18.24
N GLN A 24 8.45 -8.32 17.46
CA GLN A 24 9.81 -8.29 17.99
C GLN A 24 10.43 -6.89 18.03
N ASN A 25 9.87 -5.93 17.29
CA ASN A 25 10.38 -4.55 17.26
C ASN A 25 9.27 -3.52 17.08
N ASN A 26 9.62 -2.23 17.21
CA ASN A 26 8.66 -1.13 17.10
C ASN A 26 8.03 -1.01 15.71
N TYR A 27 8.78 -1.33 14.65
CA TYR A 27 8.27 -1.31 13.29
C TYR A 27 7.11 -2.31 13.11
N GLU A 28 7.29 -3.55 13.57
CA GLU A 28 6.23 -4.56 13.52
C GLU A 28 4.97 -4.09 14.27
N ARG A 29 5.14 -3.49 15.49
CA ARG A 29 4.01 -2.97 16.28
C ARG A 29 3.25 -1.86 15.58
N LEU A 30 3.96 -0.91 14.98
CA LEU A 30 3.35 0.18 14.23
C LEU A 30 2.61 -0.35 13.00
N TYR A 31 3.26 -1.22 12.23
CA TYR A 31 2.66 -1.79 11.02
C TYR A 31 1.39 -2.59 11.34
N ILE A 32 1.41 -3.42 12.38
CA ILE A 32 0.22 -4.14 12.84
C ILE A 32 -0.91 -3.20 13.24
N SER A 33 -0.59 -2.08 13.90
CA SER A 33 -1.60 -1.07 14.25
C SER A 33 -2.25 -0.44 13.00
N GLU A 34 -1.50 -0.25 11.92
CA GLU A 34 -2.01 0.27 10.65
C GLU A 34 -2.94 -0.74 9.97
N VAL A 35 -2.46 -1.97 9.74
CA VAL A 35 -3.25 -2.97 9.00
C VAL A 35 -4.43 -3.53 9.81
N LYS A 36 -4.41 -3.41 11.13
CA LYS A 36 -5.55 -3.74 11.98
C LYS A 36 -6.77 -2.86 11.67
N LYS A 37 -6.56 -1.61 11.23
CA LYS A 37 -7.64 -0.71 10.78
C LYS A 37 -8.32 -1.23 9.52
N LEU A 38 -7.64 -2.07 8.74
CA LEU A 38 -8.15 -2.76 7.56
C LEU A 38 -8.77 -4.13 7.89
N ASN A 39 -8.97 -4.46 9.17
CA ASN A 39 -9.42 -5.76 9.66
C ASN A 39 -8.46 -6.92 9.36
N ALA A 40 -7.15 -6.64 9.24
CA ALA A 40 -6.18 -7.72 9.11
C ALA A 40 -6.17 -8.61 10.36
N HIS A 41 -6.19 -9.92 10.12
CA HIS A 41 -6.11 -10.93 11.18
C HIS A 41 -4.67 -11.13 11.67
N ALA A 42 -3.71 -11.19 10.73
CA ALA A 42 -2.30 -11.40 11.02
C ALA A 42 -1.40 -10.81 9.92
N VAL A 43 -0.14 -10.61 10.27
CA VAL A 43 0.93 -10.27 9.33
C VAL A 43 2.06 -11.26 9.49
N PHE A 44 2.61 -11.74 8.38
CA PHE A 44 3.84 -12.51 8.35
C PHE A 44 5.00 -11.58 7.99
N PHE A 45 6.01 -11.52 8.86
CA PHE A 45 7.21 -10.71 8.69
C PHE A 45 8.42 -11.57 8.34
N ARG A 46 9.19 -11.13 7.36
CA ARG A 46 10.56 -11.57 7.16
C ARG A 46 11.45 -10.80 8.13
N ARG A 47 12.17 -11.53 9.00
CA ARG A 47 12.97 -10.96 10.06
C ARG A 47 14.46 -11.14 9.77
N PHE A 48 15.21 -10.08 10.04
CA PHE A 48 16.66 -10.05 9.86
C PHE A 48 17.33 -9.90 11.22
N PHE A 49 18.37 -10.69 11.45
CA PHE A 49 19.15 -10.70 12.69
C PHE A 49 20.59 -10.30 12.36
N LYS A 50 21.23 -9.50 13.22
CA LYS A 50 22.63 -9.09 13.02
C LYS A 50 23.58 -10.28 13.24
N THR A 51 23.25 -11.13 14.19
CA THR A 51 23.97 -12.36 14.51
C THR A 51 23.00 -13.51 14.69
N LYS A 52 23.54 -14.75 14.70
CA LYS A 52 22.72 -15.95 14.96
C LYS A 52 22.23 -16.05 16.41
N GLN A 53 22.82 -15.27 17.33
CA GLN A 53 22.49 -15.27 18.75
C GLN A 53 21.45 -14.19 19.11
N ASP A 54 21.13 -13.27 18.20
CA ASP A 54 20.15 -12.22 18.46
C ASP A 54 18.76 -12.82 18.68
N ILE A 55 18.13 -12.46 19.81
CA ILE A 55 16.78 -12.92 20.17
C ILE A 55 15.73 -12.08 19.46
N ALA A 56 16.02 -10.80 19.20
CA ALA A 56 15.10 -9.88 18.55
C ALA A 56 15.61 -9.46 17.17
N ALA A 57 14.70 -9.39 16.19
CA ALA A 57 15.01 -8.90 14.86
C ALA A 57 15.37 -7.41 14.91
N TYR A 58 16.52 -7.03 14.31
CA TYR A 58 16.89 -5.62 14.18
C TYR A 58 16.14 -4.93 13.04
N LYS A 59 15.75 -5.69 12.02
CA LYS A 59 14.96 -5.25 10.87
C LYS A 59 13.90 -6.29 10.55
N SER A 60 12.72 -5.83 10.19
CA SER A 60 11.62 -6.67 9.74
C SER A 60 10.98 -6.07 8.50
N GLU A 61 10.53 -6.92 7.60
CA GLU A 61 9.77 -6.52 6.41
C GLU A 61 8.43 -7.26 6.43
N PRO A 62 7.28 -6.56 6.31
CA PRO A 62 6.00 -7.22 6.16
C PRO A 62 5.96 -7.88 4.79
N VAL A 63 5.57 -9.14 4.71
CA VAL A 63 5.60 -9.92 3.49
C VAL A 63 4.22 -10.36 3.06
N VAL A 64 3.43 -10.87 4.01
CA VAL A 64 2.07 -11.34 3.74
C VAL A 64 1.11 -10.77 4.78
N CYS A 65 0.02 -10.18 4.32
CA CYS A 65 -1.10 -9.79 5.15
C CYS A 65 -2.19 -10.86 5.07
N VAL A 66 -2.77 -11.25 6.18
CA VAL A 66 -3.79 -12.30 6.26
C VAL A 66 -5.08 -11.73 6.79
N PHE A 67 -6.16 -11.98 6.06
CA PHE A 67 -7.54 -11.64 6.41
C PHE A 67 -8.37 -12.91 6.60
N GLN A 68 -9.45 -12.81 7.35
CA GLN A 68 -10.44 -13.89 7.46
C GLN A 68 -11.61 -13.61 6.49
N GLU A 69 -12.08 -14.63 5.79
CA GLU A 69 -13.20 -14.51 4.85
C GLU A 69 -14.50 -14.03 5.54
N GLU A 70 -14.65 -14.32 6.85
CA GLU A 70 -15.77 -13.86 7.65
C GLU A 70 -15.80 -12.33 7.81
N ASP A 71 -14.63 -11.71 7.91
CA ASP A 71 -14.47 -10.26 8.06
C ASP A 71 -14.36 -9.56 6.70
N VAL A 72 -13.80 -10.25 5.71
CA VAL A 72 -13.50 -9.73 4.36
C VAL A 72 -14.02 -10.75 3.32
N PRO A 73 -15.31 -10.71 3.00
CA PRO A 73 -15.85 -11.58 1.96
C PRO A 73 -15.20 -11.31 0.61
N VAL A 74 -14.80 -12.38 -0.07
CA VAL A 74 -14.17 -12.30 -1.40
C VAL A 74 -15.07 -11.53 -2.38
N ASN A 75 -14.45 -10.64 -3.16
CA ASN A 75 -15.11 -9.77 -4.15
C ASN A 75 -16.11 -8.74 -3.58
N SER A 76 -16.17 -8.57 -2.26
CA SER A 76 -16.97 -7.52 -1.63
C SER A 76 -16.36 -6.12 -1.91
N PRO A 77 -17.16 -5.04 -1.74
CA PRO A 77 -16.62 -3.68 -1.77
C PRO A 77 -15.48 -3.50 -0.78
N HIS A 78 -15.59 -4.06 0.42
CA HIS A 78 -14.56 -4.01 1.46
C HIS A 78 -13.26 -4.71 1.03
N HIS A 79 -13.33 -5.85 0.32
CA HIS A 79 -12.15 -6.49 -0.28
C HIS A 79 -11.44 -5.56 -1.26
N LYS A 80 -12.20 -4.83 -2.09
CA LYS A 80 -11.62 -3.87 -3.05
C LYS A 80 -10.96 -2.68 -2.36
N GLU A 81 -11.55 -2.18 -1.29
CA GLU A 81 -10.98 -1.12 -0.44
C GLU A 81 -9.65 -1.56 0.20
N ILE A 82 -9.62 -2.77 0.76
CA ILE A 82 -8.40 -3.36 1.33
C ILE A 82 -7.32 -3.48 0.26
N HIS A 83 -7.66 -4.01 -0.91
CA HIS A 83 -6.72 -4.11 -2.01
C HIS A 83 -6.14 -2.75 -2.40
N ALA A 84 -7.00 -1.73 -2.56
CA ALA A 84 -6.58 -0.38 -2.88
C ALA A 84 -5.65 0.21 -1.80
N ALA A 85 -5.95 -0.02 -0.51
CA ALA A 85 -5.13 0.43 0.60
C ALA A 85 -3.74 -0.24 0.60
N LEU A 86 -3.68 -1.58 0.47
CA LEU A 86 -2.42 -2.34 0.42
C LEU A 86 -1.58 -1.95 -0.81
N TRP A 87 -2.23 -1.79 -1.98
CA TRP A 87 -1.56 -1.33 -3.18
C TRP A 87 -0.96 0.06 -3.01
N SER A 88 -1.73 1.01 -2.46
CA SER A 88 -1.28 2.40 -2.23
C SER A 88 -0.13 2.48 -1.23
N GLU A 89 -0.15 1.64 -0.20
CA GLU A 89 0.92 1.55 0.78
C GLU A 89 2.21 0.97 0.18
N GLY A 90 2.09 0.02 -0.74
CA GLY A 90 3.20 -0.56 -1.49
C GLY A 90 4.21 -1.37 -0.69
N LYS A 91 3.89 -1.73 0.56
CA LYS A 91 4.78 -2.51 1.45
C LYS A 91 4.55 -4.02 1.34
N ILE A 92 3.32 -4.43 1.03
CA ILE A 92 2.92 -5.83 0.89
C ILE A 92 2.81 -6.18 -0.59
N ASP A 93 3.38 -7.31 -0.99
CA ASP A 93 3.27 -7.83 -2.35
C ASP A 93 2.13 -8.82 -2.50
N VAL A 94 1.84 -9.56 -1.43
CA VAL A 94 0.83 -10.62 -1.41
C VAL A 94 -0.03 -10.50 -0.17
N TYR A 95 -1.33 -10.73 -0.33
CA TYR A 95 -2.20 -10.95 0.81
C TYR A 95 -3.08 -12.18 0.62
N ILE A 96 -3.57 -12.71 1.72
CA ILE A 96 -4.33 -13.96 1.78
C ILE A 96 -5.68 -13.69 2.42
N ILE A 97 -6.74 -14.20 1.82
CA ILE A 97 -8.06 -14.33 2.47
C ILE A 97 -8.24 -15.80 2.84
N SER A 98 -8.30 -16.06 4.15
CA SER A 98 -8.42 -17.40 4.71
C SER A 98 -9.87 -17.73 5.05
N GLY A 99 -10.48 -18.61 4.27
CA GLY A 99 -11.79 -19.21 4.56
C GLY A 99 -11.70 -20.54 5.29
N LYS A 100 -12.87 -21.15 5.57
CA LYS A 100 -12.95 -22.45 6.25
C LYS A 100 -12.38 -23.60 5.42
N ALA A 101 -12.60 -23.59 4.12
CA ALA A 101 -12.23 -24.66 3.20
C ALA A 101 -11.16 -24.27 2.19
N ARG A 102 -10.89 -22.97 2.01
CA ARG A 102 -9.97 -22.46 0.98
C ARG A 102 -9.10 -21.35 1.51
N LEU A 103 -8.01 -21.11 0.79
CA LEU A 103 -7.12 -19.98 0.92
C LEU A 103 -7.04 -19.31 -0.44
N ASP A 104 -7.42 -18.04 -0.50
CA ASP A 104 -7.30 -17.25 -1.70
C ASP A 104 -6.10 -16.31 -1.55
N ILE A 105 -5.17 -16.36 -2.51
CA ILE A 105 -3.93 -15.58 -2.50
C ILE A 105 -4.03 -14.53 -3.60
N TYR A 106 -3.73 -13.29 -3.26
CA TYR A 106 -3.91 -12.14 -4.13
C TYR A 106 -2.61 -11.36 -4.30
N ASN A 107 -2.42 -10.85 -5.51
CA ASN A 107 -1.32 -9.97 -5.86
C ASN A 107 -1.66 -8.52 -5.52
N ALA A 108 -1.08 -7.97 -4.43
CA ALA A 108 -1.28 -6.59 -4.02
C ALA A 108 -0.60 -5.55 -4.93
N ARG A 109 0.26 -5.98 -5.85
CA ARG A 109 0.94 -5.09 -6.82
C ARG A 109 0.08 -4.73 -8.03
N ASN A 110 -1.05 -5.41 -8.24
CA ASN A 110 -1.95 -5.03 -9.31
C ASN A 110 -2.62 -3.68 -8.98
N PRO A 111 -2.62 -2.71 -9.93
CA PRO A 111 -3.25 -1.41 -9.70
C PRO A 111 -4.73 -1.56 -9.32
N ALA A 112 -5.17 -0.77 -8.32
CA ALA A 112 -6.54 -0.82 -7.82
C ALA A 112 -7.59 -0.50 -8.89
N GLU A 113 -7.24 0.31 -9.90
CA GLU A 113 -8.10 0.68 -11.03
C GLU A 113 -8.41 -0.48 -11.98
N LYS A 114 -7.55 -1.52 -12.00
CA LYS A 114 -7.68 -2.69 -12.86
C LYS A 114 -8.25 -3.91 -12.15
N VAL A 115 -8.89 -3.72 -11.01
CA VAL A 115 -9.48 -4.79 -10.20
C VAL A 115 -10.66 -5.42 -10.92
N ARG A 116 -10.39 -6.32 -11.85
CA ARG A 116 -11.32 -7.36 -12.28
C ARG A 116 -11.10 -8.57 -11.38
N GLU A 117 -12.19 -9.26 -11.04
CA GLU A 117 -12.19 -10.37 -10.07
C GLU A 117 -11.09 -11.43 -10.35
N ASN A 118 -10.74 -11.64 -11.62
CA ASN A 118 -9.76 -12.65 -12.05
C ASN A 118 -8.31 -12.14 -12.09
N GLU A 119 -8.07 -10.82 -12.03
CA GLU A 119 -6.72 -10.25 -12.14
C GLU A 119 -5.99 -10.14 -10.80
N LEU A 120 -6.70 -10.27 -9.68
CA LEU A 120 -6.12 -10.21 -8.34
C LEU A 120 -5.61 -11.57 -7.87
N SER A 121 -6.28 -12.64 -8.26
CA SER A 121 -5.96 -13.99 -7.82
C SER A 121 -4.68 -14.49 -8.48
N LEU A 122 -3.79 -15.04 -7.68
CA LEU A 122 -2.64 -15.80 -8.15
C LEU A 122 -3.09 -17.22 -8.42
N GLU A 123 -3.63 -17.48 -9.62
CA GLU A 123 -4.33 -18.72 -9.98
C GLU A 123 -3.50 -20.00 -9.82
N ASN A 124 -2.19 -19.91 -9.92
CA ASN A 124 -1.29 -21.07 -9.87
C ASN A 124 -0.84 -21.45 -8.46
N LEU A 125 -1.13 -20.63 -7.45
CA LEU A 125 -0.82 -20.92 -6.05
C LEU A 125 -2.02 -21.55 -5.36
N LYS A 126 -2.43 -22.71 -5.81
CA LYS A 126 -3.45 -23.52 -5.14
C LYS A 126 -2.87 -24.19 -3.90
N PHE A 127 -2.59 -23.43 -2.87
CA PHE A 127 -2.36 -23.98 -1.55
C PHE A 127 -3.71 -24.40 -0.96
N THR A 128 -4.08 -25.65 -1.09
CA THR A 128 -5.16 -26.21 -0.27
C THR A 128 -4.61 -26.47 1.12
N LYS A 129 -5.44 -26.36 2.16
CA LYS A 129 -5.03 -26.67 3.54
C LYS A 129 -4.42 -28.07 3.68
N ASP A 130 -4.79 -28.98 2.80
CA ASP A 130 -4.28 -30.37 2.79
C ASP A 130 -2.95 -30.49 2.02
N ALA A 131 -2.71 -29.70 0.99
CA ALA A 131 -1.45 -29.66 0.25
C ALA A 131 -0.30 -29.11 1.13
N VAL A 132 -0.60 -28.13 2.02
CA VAL A 132 0.39 -27.56 2.93
C VAL A 132 0.94 -28.59 3.91
N LYS A 133 0.15 -29.59 4.32
CA LYS A 133 0.61 -30.68 5.22
C LYS A 133 1.58 -31.66 4.56
N ALA A 134 1.59 -31.69 3.20
CA ALA A 134 2.39 -32.62 2.41
C ALA A 134 3.72 -32.00 1.94
N LEU A 135 3.92 -30.70 2.12
CA LEU A 135 5.15 -30.01 1.71
C LEU A 135 6.27 -30.29 2.72
N ASP A 136 7.45 -30.62 2.23
CA ASP A 136 8.66 -30.63 3.04
C ASP A 136 9.01 -29.20 3.51
N LYS A 137 9.99 -29.08 4.44
CA LYS A 137 10.34 -27.77 5.02
C LYS A 137 10.80 -26.74 3.98
N GLU A 138 11.42 -27.18 2.89
CA GLU A 138 12.00 -26.29 1.87
C GLU A 138 10.93 -25.71 0.92
N HIS A 139 9.79 -26.38 0.82
CA HIS A 139 8.65 -25.93 0.01
C HIS A 139 7.50 -25.37 0.84
N SER A 140 7.71 -25.20 2.13
CA SER A 140 6.69 -24.59 3.00
C SER A 140 6.49 -23.12 2.68
N ALA A 141 5.24 -22.62 2.80
CA ALA A 141 4.96 -21.20 2.56
C ALA A 141 5.79 -20.30 3.48
N ALA A 142 5.92 -20.66 4.75
CA ALA A 142 6.72 -19.91 5.71
C ALA A 142 8.19 -19.83 5.31
N HIS A 143 8.77 -20.91 4.79
CA HIS A 143 10.13 -20.92 4.28
C HIS A 143 10.29 -20.06 3.03
N LEU A 144 9.43 -20.25 2.04
CA LEU A 144 9.46 -19.49 0.79
C LEU A 144 9.35 -17.97 1.01
N PHE A 145 8.40 -17.54 1.83
CA PHE A 145 8.23 -16.13 2.16
C PHE A 145 9.34 -15.60 3.08
N GLY A 146 9.76 -16.40 4.06
CA GLY A 146 10.80 -16.03 5.02
C GLY A 146 12.20 -15.88 4.40
N THR A 147 12.54 -16.69 3.40
CA THR A 147 13.81 -16.61 2.66
C THR A 147 13.75 -15.64 1.49
N GLY A 148 12.56 -15.35 0.98
CA GLY A 148 12.38 -14.56 -0.23
C GLY A 148 12.39 -15.36 -1.54
N THR A 149 12.61 -16.69 -1.47
CA THR A 149 12.61 -17.57 -2.67
C THR A 149 11.24 -17.64 -3.33
N PHE A 150 10.17 -17.30 -2.60
CA PHE A 150 8.84 -17.16 -3.18
C PHE A 150 8.80 -16.19 -4.38
N TRP A 151 9.49 -15.06 -4.26
CA TRP A 151 9.52 -14.03 -5.30
C TRP A 151 10.24 -14.50 -6.55
N GLU A 152 11.30 -15.27 -6.39
CA GLU A 152 12.05 -15.84 -7.51
C GLU A 152 11.18 -16.80 -8.34
N GLN A 153 10.36 -17.62 -7.68
CA GLN A 153 9.44 -18.53 -8.37
C GLN A 153 8.34 -17.80 -9.15
N ILE A 154 7.79 -16.73 -8.58
CA ILE A 154 6.67 -15.98 -9.16
C ILE A 154 7.15 -14.98 -10.22
N GLU A 155 8.29 -14.33 -10.03
CA GLU A 155 8.93 -13.49 -11.06
C GLU A 155 9.21 -14.29 -12.33
N ASN A 156 9.73 -15.51 -12.19
CA ASN A 156 9.94 -16.42 -13.30
C ASN A 156 8.63 -16.82 -14.02
N GLN A 157 7.49 -16.72 -13.33
CA GLN A 157 6.17 -16.98 -13.90
C GLN A 157 5.46 -15.73 -14.43
N ASN A 158 6.09 -14.54 -14.37
CA ASN A 158 5.51 -13.24 -14.75
C ASN A 158 4.20 -12.87 -14.02
N GLN A 159 3.94 -13.46 -12.86
CA GLN A 159 2.69 -13.25 -12.12
C GLN A 159 2.73 -12.03 -11.22
N ILE A 160 3.89 -11.72 -10.62
CA ILE A 160 4.09 -10.51 -9.83
C ILE A 160 5.13 -9.65 -10.55
N ASN A 161 4.68 -8.53 -11.07
CA ASN A 161 5.56 -7.55 -11.67
C ASN A 161 5.86 -6.44 -10.65
N LEU A 162 7.07 -6.44 -10.12
CA LEU A 162 7.54 -5.42 -9.16
C LEU A 162 7.57 -4.01 -9.77
N ASP A 163 7.64 -3.89 -11.10
CA ASP A 163 7.55 -2.62 -11.81
C ASP A 163 6.14 -1.99 -11.74
N LYS A 164 5.13 -2.74 -11.31
CA LYS A 164 3.76 -2.22 -11.07
C LYS A 164 3.58 -1.57 -9.70
N SER A 165 4.66 -1.19 -9.02
CA SER A 165 4.54 -0.47 -7.74
C SER A 165 3.79 0.85 -7.92
N PRO A 166 3.06 1.34 -6.89
CA PRO A 166 2.39 2.64 -6.92
C PRO A 166 3.31 3.77 -7.32
N TYR A 167 4.57 3.73 -6.88
CA TYR A 167 5.58 4.70 -7.24
C TYR A 167 5.89 4.72 -8.74
N VAL A 168 6.14 3.55 -9.35
CA VAL A 168 6.39 3.44 -10.79
C VAL A 168 5.16 3.85 -11.59
N HIS A 169 3.97 3.45 -11.13
CA HIS A 169 2.71 3.86 -11.75
C HIS A 169 2.52 5.39 -11.72
N LEU A 170 2.77 6.02 -10.57
CA LEU A 170 2.71 7.48 -10.41
C LEU A 170 3.71 8.17 -11.34
N ILE A 171 4.97 7.74 -11.35
CA ILE A 171 6.01 8.32 -12.23
C ILE A 171 5.60 8.21 -13.70
N ASN A 172 5.14 7.05 -14.15
CA ASN A 172 4.69 6.85 -15.52
C ASN A 172 3.48 7.74 -15.86
N TYR A 173 2.55 7.91 -14.93
CA TYR A 173 1.41 8.81 -15.08
C TYR A 173 1.88 10.26 -15.21
N LEU A 174 2.76 10.73 -14.32
CA LEU A 174 3.33 12.08 -14.37
C LEU A 174 4.07 12.35 -15.68
N MET A 175 4.84 11.37 -16.18
CA MET A 175 5.52 11.49 -17.48
C MET A 175 4.53 11.64 -18.63
N LYS A 176 3.39 10.94 -18.60
CA LYS A 176 2.30 11.11 -19.60
C LYS A 176 1.67 12.49 -19.52
N VAL A 177 1.36 12.96 -18.31
CA VAL A 177 0.79 14.31 -18.09
C VAL A 177 1.79 15.37 -18.56
N ARG A 178 3.05 15.26 -18.19
CA ARG A 178 4.15 16.14 -18.63
C ARG A 178 4.23 16.23 -20.17
N LYS A 179 4.19 15.08 -20.85
CA LYS A 179 4.17 15.02 -22.30
C LYS A 179 2.96 15.74 -22.88
N GLY A 180 1.77 15.52 -22.31
CA GLY A 180 0.54 16.19 -22.73
C GLY A 180 0.59 17.73 -22.56
N PHE A 181 1.22 18.23 -21.51
CA PHE A 181 1.47 19.66 -21.32
C PHE A 181 2.42 20.21 -22.40
N ASN A 182 3.51 19.54 -22.70
CA ASN A 182 4.47 19.95 -23.73
C ASN A 182 3.83 20.03 -25.14
N GLU A 183 2.93 19.10 -25.45
CA GLU A 183 2.22 19.08 -26.73
C GLU A 183 1.20 20.23 -26.86
N ARG A 184 0.52 20.61 -25.77
CA ARG A 184 -0.53 21.62 -25.74
C ARG A 184 0.00 23.03 -25.51
N SER A 185 1.06 23.17 -24.71
CA SER A 185 1.59 24.46 -24.25
C SER A 185 3.03 24.63 -24.67
N LYS A 186 3.28 24.81 -25.95
CA LYS A 186 4.63 25.07 -26.53
C LYS A 186 5.37 26.28 -25.94
N LYS A 187 4.71 27.04 -25.04
CA LYS A 187 5.25 28.28 -24.44
C LYS A 187 5.75 28.12 -23.03
N LEU A 188 5.44 27.00 -22.36
CA LEU A 188 5.87 26.78 -20.98
C LEU A 188 7.25 26.09 -20.98
N GLU A 189 8.16 26.62 -20.19
CA GLU A 189 9.44 25.98 -19.94
C GLU A 189 9.24 24.68 -19.16
N GLN A 190 10.10 23.70 -19.40
CA GLN A 190 10.01 22.38 -18.79
C GLN A 190 10.05 22.44 -17.26
N GLU A 191 10.89 23.31 -16.71
CA GLU A 191 10.98 23.51 -15.27
C GLU A 191 9.68 24.01 -14.66
N THR A 192 8.98 24.91 -15.37
CA THR A 192 7.67 25.39 -14.93
C THR A 192 6.62 24.28 -14.91
N ILE A 193 6.63 23.41 -15.92
CA ILE A 193 5.70 22.25 -15.95
C ILE A 193 5.99 21.31 -14.79
N ASP A 194 7.25 20.99 -14.55
CA ASP A 194 7.66 20.11 -13.46
C ASP A 194 7.29 20.70 -12.09
N LYS A 195 7.49 22.01 -11.90
CA LYS A 195 7.08 22.73 -10.69
C LYS A 195 5.56 22.66 -10.49
N ILE A 196 4.75 22.92 -11.52
CA ILE A 196 3.29 22.82 -11.43
C ILE A 196 2.86 21.40 -11.02
N LEU A 197 3.44 20.37 -11.62
CA LEU A 197 3.10 18.98 -11.31
C LEU A 197 3.42 18.62 -9.85
N VAL A 198 4.62 18.99 -9.36
CA VAL A 198 5.03 18.75 -7.97
C VAL A 198 4.12 19.49 -7.00
N LEU A 199 3.84 20.77 -7.25
CA LEU A 199 2.95 21.57 -6.41
C LEU A 199 1.53 21.02 -6.40
N SER A 200 1.01 20.58 -7.55
CA SER A 200 -0.33 19.98 -7.63
C SER A 200 -0.45 18.72 -6.78
N ILE A 201 0.56 17.85 -6.80
CA ILE A 201 0.60 16.64 -5.96
C ILE A 201 0.65 17.02 -4.48
N LEU A 202 1.49 17.99 -4.12
CA LEU A 202 1.64 18.43 -2.74
C LEU A 202 0.34 19.02 -2.19
N VAL A 203 -0.32 19.91 -2.96
CA VAL A 203 -1.61 20.49 -2.56
C VAL A 203 -2.67 19.41 -2.42
N LYS A 204 -2.73 18.47 -3.35
CA LYS A 204 -3.69 17.36 -3.30
C LYS A 204 -3.43 16.45 -2.08
N PHE A 205 -2.17 16.19 -1.76
CA PHE A 205 -1.81 15.45 -0.54
C PHE A 205 -2.25 16.17 0.72
N LEU A 206 -2.04 17.49 0.80
CA LEU A 206 -2.48 18.30 1.94
C LEU A 206 -4.01 18.37 2.07
N GLU A 207 -4.73 18.42 0.93
CA GLU A 207 -6.19 18.37 0.89
C GLU A 207 -6.74 17.05 1.47
N GLU A 208 -6.10 15.93 1.16
CA GLU A 208 -6.54 14.61 1.63
C GLU A 208 -6.09 14.31 3.06
N LYS A 209 -5.12 15.07 3.59
CA LYS A 209 -4.64 14.91 4.95
C LYS A 209 -5.64 15.53 5.92
N LYS A 210 -6.24 14.69 6.75
CA LYS A 210 -7.15 15.11 7.82
C LYS A 210 -6.39 15.29 9.13
N ASP A 211 -6.77 16.30 9.88
CA ASP A 211 -6.23 16.53 11.24
C ASP A 211 -6.69 15.42 12.19
N SER A 212 -5.79 14.97 13.05
CA SER A 212 -6.10 13.96 14.05
C SER A 212 -7.12 14.54 15.06
N GLY A 213 -8.37 14.08 14.94
CA GLY A 213 -9.46 14.48 15.84
C GLY A 213 -10.54 15.37 15.22
N THR A 214 -10.34 15.87 14.01
CA THR A 214 -11.37 16.55 13.21
C THR A 214 -11.43 15.90 11.83
N ASP A 215 -12.61 15.88 11.23
CA ASP A 215 -12.76 15.36 9.86
C ASP A 215 -12.40 16.43 8.82
N ARG A 216 -11.70 17.49 9.24
CA ARG A 216 -11.33 18.63 8.43
C ARG A 216 -9.96 18.43 7.77
N SER A 217 -9.87 18.84 6.51
CA SER A 217 -8.60 18.96 5.81
C SER A 217 -7.83 20.18 6.32
N THR A 218 -6.51 20.08 6.33
CA THR A 218 -5.61 21.22 6.59
C THR A 218 -5.89 22.42 5.66
N LEU A 219 -6.50 22.19 4.49
CA LEU A 219 -6.76 23.22 3.48
C LEU A 219 -8.19 23.78 3.47
N ASP A 220 -9.08 23.27 4.32
CA ASP A 220 -10.50 23.69 4.33
C ASP A 220 -10.68 25.19 4.54
N GLU A 221 -9.85 25.83 5.37
CA GLU A 221 -9.90 27.27 5.61
C GLU A 221 -9.47 28.06 4.38
N ILE A 222 -8.40 27.62 3.69
CA ILE A 222 -7.91 28.26 2.46
C ILE A 222 -8.96 28.12 1.35
N PHE A 223 -9.53 26.95 1.17
CA PHE A 223 -10.56 26.73 0.16
C PHE A 223 -11.83 27.53 0.43
N SER A 224 -12.24 27.61 1.69
CA SER A 224 -13.41 28.43 2.08
C SER A 224 -13.21 29.90 1.79
N LYS A 225 -12.00 30.45 1.97
CA LYS A 225 -11.65 31.84 1.64
C LYS A 225 -11.89 32.15 0.15
N TYR A 226 -11.63 31.18 -0.74
CA TYR A 226 -11.81 31.33 -2.17
C TYR A 226 -13.14 30.80 -2.68
N GLN A 227 -14.02 30.34 -1.80
CA GLN A 227 -15.33 29.75 -2.10
C GLN A 227 -15.23 28.59 -3.09
N VAL A 228 -14.23 27.75 -2.91
CA VAL A 228 -14.02 26.52 -3.68
C VAL A 228 -14.02 25.32 -2.74
N PRO A 229 -14.68 24.20 -3.11
CA PRO A 229 -14.77 23.03 -2.24
C PRO A 229 -13.55 22.10 -2.35
N SER A 230 -12.70 22.30 -3.36
CA SER A 230 -11.57 21.40 -3.62
C SER A 230 -10.46 22.08 -4.43
N PHE A 231 -9.29 21.46 -4.40
CA PHE A 231 -8.16 21.88 -5.23
C PHE A 231 -8.48 21.85 -6.73
N VAL A 232 -9.20 20.83 -7.20
CA VAL A 232 -9.59 20.72 -8.61
C VAL A 232 -10.42 21.92 -9.04
N GLU A 233 -11.43 22.28 -8.25
CA GLU A 233 -12.25 23.46 -8.55
C GLU A 233 -11.49 24.78 -8.39
N ALA A 234 -10.50 24.84 -7.50
CA ALA A 234 -9.62 26.01 -7.42
C ALA A 234 -8.82 26.21 -8.73
N VAL A 235 -8.36 25.11 -9.35
CA VAL A 235 -7.68 25.15 -10.65
C VAL A 235 -8.65 25.57 -11.76
N GLU A 236 -9.83 24.94 -11.85
CA GLU A 236 -10.84 25.23 -12.87
C GLU A 236 -11.35 26.67 -12.83
N ASN A 237 -11.47 27.24 -11.63
CA ASN A 237 -11.89 28.61 -11.39
C ASN A 237 -10.74 29.65 -11.44
N GLY A 238 -9.53 29.23 -11.85
CA GLY A 238 -8.36 30.12 -11.98
C GLY A 238 -7.82 30.64 -10.64
N LYS A 239 -8.13 29.97 -9.51
CA LYS A 239 -7.70 30.34 -8.16
C LYS A 239 -6.40 29.65 -7.70
N PHE A 240 -5.80 28.83 -8.56
CA PHE A 240 -4.61 28.03 -8.25
C PHE A 240 -3.48 28.86 -7.62
N LEU A 241 -3.10 29.97 -8.26
CA LEU A 241 -2.01 30.83 -7.77
C LEU A 241 -2.33 31.49 -6.42
N ASN A 242 -3.60 31.83 -6.20
CA ASN A 242 -4.05 32.40 -4.93
C ASN A 242 -3.91 31.38 -3.78
N VAL A 243 -4.30 30.11 -4.04
CA VAL A 243 -4.14 29.00 -3.09
C VAL A 243 -2.67 28.79 -2.79
N LEU A 244 -1.80 28.78 -3.79
CA LEU A 244 -0.35 28.64 -3.58
C LEU A 244 0.24 29.78 -2.74
N GLY A 245 -0.21 31.03 -2.96
CA GLY A 245 0.24 32.19 -2.19
C GLY A 245 -0.12 32.08 -0.71
N ASP A 246 -1.34 31.63 -0.39
CA ASP A 246 -1.74 31.39 1.00
C ASP A 246 -0.97 30.23 1.62
N LEU A 247 -0.74 29.15 0.88
CA LEU A 247 0.09 28.02 1.35
C LEU A 247 1.53 28.43 1.62
N SER A 248 2.12 29.29 0.79
CA SER A 248 3.47 29.85 1.04
C SER A 248 3.51 30.60 2.38
N THR A 249 2.45 31.35 2.69
CA THR A 249 2.36 32.11 3.93
C THR A 249 2.13 31.20 5.15
N GLU A 250 1.19 30.26 5.06
CA GLU A 250 0.77 29.38 6.15
C GLU A 250 1.88 28.39 6.57
N PHE A 251 2.52 27.78 5.58
CA PHE A 251 3.55 26.75 5.82
C PHE A 251 4.97 27.30 5.82
N ASN A 252 5.14 28.62 5.67
CA ASN A 252 6.45 29.28 5.62
C ASN A 252 7.44 28.58 4.70
N GLY A 253 6.93 28.08 3.57
CA GLY A 253 7.64 27.18 2.67
C GLY A 253 7.96 27.81 1.32
N ARG A 254 9.25 28.08 1.04
CA ARG A 254 9.72 28.55 -0.28
C ARG A 254 9.30 27.65 -1.46
N ILE A 255 8.85 26.42 -1.18
CA ILE A 255 8.41 25.49 -2.21
C ILE A 255 7.16 25.98 -2.96
N PHE A 256 6.35 26.83 -2.31
CA PHE A 256 5.14 27.44 -2.90
C PHE A 256 5.40 28.80 -3.55
N ASP A 257 6.60 29.34 -3.44
CA ASP A 257 6.97 30.62 -4.06
C ASP A 257 6.86 30.51 -5.57
N GLN A 258 6.23 31.50 -6.17
CA GLN A 258 5.91 31.56 -7.62
C GLN A 258 7.11 31.99 -8.45
#